data_6723cae981261ae99e6ef79816c3375d
#
_entry.id   6723cae981261ae99e6ef79816c3375d
#
_cell.length_a   1.000
_cell.length_b   1.000
_cell.length_c   1.000
_cell.angle_alpha   90.00
_cell.angle_beta   90.00
_cell.angle_gamma   90.00
#
_symmetry.space_group_name_H-M   'P 1'
#
loop_
_entity.id
_entity.type
_entity.pdbx_description
1 polymer ?
#
loop_
_entity_poly.entity_id
_entity_poly.type
_entity_poly.pdbx_seq_one_letter_code
_entity_poly.pdbx_strand_id
1 'polypeptide(L)'
;MFVLSTGNGVNCFTLDREVGSWVLTQSNMRIPEETREYAINASNARHWYDPVKRYIDELNAGKDGPRGDNFNMRWIASMVADVHRILNRGGVFMYPADKRTPDRPGKLRLMYEANPMSFIVEQAGGAATTGTQRIMEVQPTGLHQRVPVFLGSKNEVERVTRYHTEGN
;
A
#
# COMPACT_ATOMS: atom_id res chain seq x y z
N MET A 1 0.72 19.86 4.19
CA MET A 1 1.89 18.99 4.11
C MET A 1 2.10 18.61 2.65
N PHE A 2 3.33 18.50 2.21
CA PHE A 2 3.72 18.23 0.84
C PHE A 2 4.83 17.16 0.86
N VAL A 3 4.65 16.07 0.11
CA VAL A 3 5.63 14.98 -0.01
C VAL A 3 6.20 15.01 -1.42
N LEU A 4 7.52 14.99 -1.53
CA LEU A 4 8.24 15.08 -2.80
C LEU A 4 9.25 13.95 -2.94
N SER A 5 9.27 13.34 -4.12
CA SER A 5 10.38 12.49 -4.59
C SER A 5 10.75 12.87 -6.02
N THR A 6 12.05 12.93 -6.28
CA THR A 6 12.62 13.13 -7.62
C THR A 6 13.40 11.92 -8.10
N GLY A 7 13.22 10.75 -7.46
CA GLY A 7 13.94 9.52 -7.74
C GLY A 7 15.14 9.25 -6.82
N ASN A 8 15.40 10.12 -5.86
CA ASN A 8 16.50 10.02 -4.90
C ASN A 8 16.02 10.09 -3.45
N GLY A 9 15.08 9.21 -3.09
CA GLY A 9 14.46 9.21 -1.77
C GLY A 9 13.21 10.10 -1.69
N VAL A 10 12.67 10.27 -0.50
CA VAL A 10 11.41 10.97 -0.23
C VAL A 10 11.61 12.02 0.84
N ASN A 11 11.14 13.23 0.59
CA ASN A 11 11.19 14.34 1.52
C ASN A 11 9.78 14.86 1.83
N CYS A 12 9.57 15.33 3.06
CA CYS A 12 8.30 15.91 3.49
C CYS A 12 8.49 17.35 3.95
N PHE A 13 7.58 18.22 3.53
CA PHE A 13 7.57 19.63 3.83
C PHE A 13 6.25 20.02 4.50
N THR A 14 6.33 20.94 5.45
CA THR A 14 5.15 21.54 6.09
C THR A 14 5.09 23.02 5.72
N LEU A 15 3.90 23.48 5.35
CA LEU A 15 3.68 24.91 5.11
C LEU A 15 3.71 25.64 6.46
N ASP A 16 4.69 26.51 6.62
CA ASP A 16 4.67 27.52 7.66
C ASP A 16 3.75 28.66 7.20
N ARG A 17 2.64 28.84 7.90
CA ARG A 17 1.62 29.85 7.52
C ARG A 17 2.01 31.26 7.91
N GLU A 18 2.88 31.42 8.90
CA GLU A 18 3.36 32.75 9.34
C GLU A 18 4.36 33.32 8.34
N VAL A 19 5.27 32.47 7.88
CA VAL A 19 6.31 32.85 6.90
C VAL A 19 5.83 32.70 5.45
N GLY A 20 4.79 31.92 5.21
CA GLY A 20 4.26 31.63 3.86
C GLY A 20 5.19 30.73 3.03
N SER A 21 6.05 29.94 3.66
CA SER A 21 7.04 29.10 3.00
C SER A 21 6.91 27.62 3.38
N TRP A 22 7.36 26.75 2.48
CA TRP A 22 7.46 25.32 2.75
C TRP A 22 8.77 24.99 3.46
N VAL A 23 8.67 24.45 4.66
CA VAL A 23 9.82 24.03 5.47
C VAL A 23 10.02 22.53 5.36
N LEU A 24 11.24 22.08 5.07
CA LEU A 24 11.61 20.67 5.10
C LEU A 24 11.52 20.17 6.54
N THR A 25 10.54 19.31 6.82
CA THR A 25 10.29 18.77 8.15
C THR A 25 10.78 17.34 8.33
N GLN A 26 10.87 16.58 7.23
CA GLN A 26 11.46 15.24 7.25
C GLN A 26 12.23 15.02 5.96
N SER A 27 13.53 14.74 6.08
CA SER A 27 14.40 14.41 4.95
C SER A 27 14.59 12.90 4.85
N ASN A 28 14.70 12.40 3.62
CA ASN A 28 15.00 11.00 3.32
C ASN A 28 14.16 9.99 4.12
N MET A 29 12.84 10.16 4.07
CA MET A 29 11.88 9.29 4.75
C MET A 29 12.13 7.82 4.39
N ARG A 30 12.01 6.94 5.39
CA ARG A 30 12.15 5.50 5.20
C ARG A 30 10.99 4.75 5.84
N ILE A 31 10.38 3.87 5.06
CA ILE A 31 9.35 2.95 5.55
C ILE A 31 10.04 1.78 6.24
N PRO A 32 9.70 1.45 7.50
CA PRO A 32 10.17 0.23 8.14
C PRO A 32 9.80 -1.00 7.32
N GLU A 33 10.73 -1.94 7.16
CA GLU A 33 10.48 -3.19 6.42
C GLU A 33 9.43 -4.05 7.10
N GLU A 34 9.44 -4.07 8.45
CA GLU A 34 8.47 -4.77 9.29
C GLU A 34 7.35 -3.83 9.74
N THR A 35 6.15 -4.36 9.89
CA THR A 35 5.01 -3.61 10.41
C THR A 35 4.01 -4.52 11.12
N ARG A 36 3.18 -3.91 11.99
CA ARG A 36 1.99 -4.52 12.60
C ARG A 36 0.73 -3.73 12.31
N GLU A 37 0.75 -2.92 11.26
CA GLU A 37 -0.41 -2.14 10.82
C GLU A 37 -0.79 -2.48 9.38
N TYR A 38 -2.10 -2.57 9.13
CA TYR A 38 -2.65 -2.76 7.79
C TYR A 38 -3.89 -1.91 7.56
N ALA A 39 -4.17 -1.60 6.31
CA ALA A 39 -5.33 -0.84 5.88
C ALA A 39 -6.02 -1.55 4.72
N ILE A 40 -7.28 -1.92 4.92
CA ILE A 40 -8.13 -2.52 3.90
C ILE A 40 -9.59 -2.21 4.21
N ASN A 41 -10.43 -2.08 3.18
CA ASN A 41 -11.87 -1.96 3.38
C ASN A 41 -12.49 -3.31 3.78
N ALA A 42 -12.56 -3.58 5.08
CA ALA A 42 -13.06 -4.83 5.62
C ALA A 42 -14.55 -5.11 5.28
N SER A 43 -15.34 -4.09 4.90
CA SER A 43 -16.73 -4.31 4.46
C SER A 43 -16.84 -5.16 3.18
N ASN A 44 -15.73 -5.31 2.45
CA ASN A 44 -15.63 -6.12 1.24
C ASN A 44 -15.17 -7.56 1.49
N ALA A 45 -14.94 -7.98 2.73
CA ALA A 45 -14.35 -9.27 3.09
C ALA A 45 -15.02 -10.47 2.42
N ARG A 46 -16.35 -10.46 2.31
CA ARG A 46 -17.13 -11.54 1.67
C ARG A 46 -16.87 -11.69 0.17
N HIS A 47 -16.20 -10.72 -0.46
CA HIS A 47 -15.94 -10.70 -1.89
C HIS A 47 -14.47 -10.92 -2.24
N TRP A 48 -13.58 -10.97 -1.25
CA TRP A 48 -12.15 -11.16 -1.51
C TRP A 48 -11.86 -12.53 -2.12
N TYR A 49 -10.81 -12.59 -2.93
CA TYR A 49 -10.19 -13.84 -3.37
C TYR A 49 -9.40 -14.47 -2.23
N ASP A 50 -9.17 -15.75 -2.32
CA ASP A 50 -8.60 -16.56 -1.24
C ASP A 50 -7.22 -16.09 -0.74
N PRO A 51 -6.27 -15.63 -1.59
CA PRO A 51 -5.01 -15.08 -1.11
C PRO A 51 -5.16 -13.89 -0.16
N VAL A 52 -6.08 -12.97 -0.48
CA VAL A 52 -6.35 -11.80 0.38
C VAL A 52 -7.05 -12.23 1.66
N LYS A 53 -8.01 -13.14 1.56
CA LYS A 53 -8.72 -13.66 2.72
C LYS A 53 -7.76 -14.38 3.67
N ARG A 54 -6.93 -15.30 3.15
CA ARG A 54 -5.89 -15.98 3.93
C ARG A 54 -4.99 -14.99 4.66
N TYR A 55 -4.49 -13.98 3.94
CA TYR A 55 -3.61 -12.97 4.52
C TYR A 55 -4.27 -12.23 5.69
N ILE A 56 -5.51 -11.75 5.51
CA ILE A 56 -6.23 -11.02 6.56
C ILE A 56 -6.63 -11.93 7.73
N ASP A 57 -7.04 -13.16 7.47
CA ASP A 57 -7.37 -14.13 8.52
C ASP A 57 -6.14 -14.41 9.42
N GLU A 58 -4.95 -14.53 8.85
CA GLU A 58 -3.70 -14.68 9.59
C GLU A 58 -3.37 -13.44 10.45
N LEU A 59 -3.60 -12.22 9.94
CA LEU A 59 -3.41 -10.99 10.73
C LEU A 59 -4.40 -10.92 11.90
N ASN A 60 -5.65 -11.31 11.66
CA ASN A 60 -6.72 -11.30 12.66
C ASN A 60 -6.56 -12.39 13.73
N ALA A 61 -5.89 -13.48 13.40
CA ALA A 61 -5.59 -14.55 14.38
C ALA A 61 -4.64 -14.12 15.50
N GLY A 62 -3.92 -13.02 15.29
CA GLY A 62 -3.09 -12.40 16.31
C GLY A 62 -1.94 -13.29 16.79
N LYS A 63 -1.60 -13.20 18.08
CA LYS A 63 -0.49 -13.93 18.70
C LYS A 63 -0.63 -15.44 18.63
N ASP A 64 -1.86 -15.93 18.67
CA ASP A 64 -2.17 -17.35 18.66
C ASP A 64 -2.20 -17.94 17.24
N GLY A 65 -2.09 -17.07 16.23
CA GLY A 65 -2.07 -17.45 14.83
C GLY A 65 -0.65 -17.62 14.25
N PRO A 66 -0.57 -17.96 12.96
CA PRO A 66 0.71 -18.27 12.29
C PRO A 66 1.68 -17.09 12.23
N ARG A 67 1.22 -15.87 12.49
CA ARG A 67 2.05 -14.67 12.50
C ARG A 67 2.75 -14.42 13.82
N GLY A 68 2.24 -14.98 14.94
CA GLY A 68 2.78 -14.84 16.28
C GLY A 68 2.70 -13.41 16.85
N ASP A 69 2.01 -12.51 16.20
CA ASP A 69 1.91 -11.08 16.52
C ASP A 69 0.50 -10.53 16.34
N ASN A 70 0.19 -9.46 17.10
CA ASN A 70 -1.07 -8.73 16.95
C ASN A 70 -0.92 -7.61 15.92
N PHE A 71 -1.83 -7.57 14.94
CA PHE A 71 -1.90 -6.52 13.93
C PHE A 71 -3.08 -5.59 14.18
N ASN A 72 -2.90 -4.32 13.81
CA ASN A 72 -3.93 -3.30 13.95
C ASN A 72 -4.41 -2.80 12.58
N MET A 73 -5.72 -2.86 12.34
CA MET A 73 -6.30 -2.25 11.17
C MET A 73 -6.40 -0.72 11.32
N ARG A 74 -5.90 0.01 10.32
CA ARG A 74 -5.86 1.49 10.27
C ARG A 74 -6.40 1.98 8.93
N TRP A 75 -7.67 1.80 8.68
CA TRP A 75 -8.33 2.21 7.44
C TRP A 75 -8.85 3.64 7.53
N ILE A 76 -8.29 4.58 6.73
CA ILE A 76 -8.71 5.99 6.67
C ILE A 76 -9.71 6.22 5.52
N ALA A 77 -9.77 5.32 4.56
CA ALA A 77 -10.53 5.43 3.32
C ALA A 77 -10.04 6.54 2.35
N SER A 78 -8.84 7.03 2.57
CA SER A 78 -8.13 7.94 1.66
C SER A 78 -6.72 7.38 1.43
N MET A 79 -6.44 6.92 0.21
CA MET A 79 -5.13 6.33 -0.11
C MET A 79 -3.98 7.30 0.19
N VAL A 80 -4.12 8.59 -0.10
CA VAL A 80 -3.10 9.60 0.17
C VAL A 80 -2.80 9.69 1.67
N ALA A 81 -3.83 9.68 2.51
CA ALA A 81 -3.68 9.74 3.96
C ALA A 81 -3.09 8.43 4.52
N ASP A 82 -3.53 7.27 4.01
CA ASP A 82 -2.95 5.98 4.38
C ASP A 82 -1.47 5.88 3.97
N VAL A 83 -1.09 6.29 2.76
CA VAL A 83 0.31 6.31 2.30
C VAL A 83 1.15 7.26 3.15
N HIS A 84 0.64 8.45 3.48
CA HIS A 84 1.35 9.38 4.37
C HIS A 84 1.60 8.76 5.75
N ARG A 85 0.63 8.06 6.32
CA ARG A 85 0.80 7.32 7.59
C ARG A 85 1.87 6.23 7.44
N ILE A 86 1.83 5.47 6.35
CA ILE A 86 2.79 4.39 6.06
C ILE A 86 4.22 4.93 5.93
N LEU A 87 4.42 6.06 5.25
CA LEU A 87 5.72 6.73 5.15
C LEU A 87 6.32 7.08 6.53
N ASN A 88 5.46 7.37 7.53
CA ASN A 88 5.91 7.76 8.87
C ASN A 88 6.06 6.58 9.85
N ARG A 89 5.28 5.50 9.68
CA ARG A 89 5.15 4.46 10.71
C ARG A 89 5.29 3.03 10.18
N GLY A 90 5.35 2.86 8.88
CA GLY A 90 5.13 1.57 8.26
C GLY A 90 3.64 1.22 8.16
N GLY A 91 3.37 0.06 7.62
CA GLY A 91 2.04 -0.44 7.34
C GLY A 91 1.91 -0.98 5.93
N VAL A 92 0.80 -1.63 5.67
CA VAL A 92 0.42 -2.05 4.31
C VAL A 92 -0.97 -1.53 3.97
N PHE A 93 -1.08 -0.85 2.84
CA PHE A 93 -2.36 -0.46 2.25
C PHE A 93 -2.76 -1.45 1.17
N MET A 94 -4.02 -1.86 1.18
CA MET A 94 -4.55 -2.86 0.25
C MET A 94 -5.87 -2.42 -0.36
N TYR A 95 -5.91 -2.46 -1.67
CA TYR A 95 -7.14 -2.34 -2.45
C TYR A 95 -7.18 -3.45 -3.52
N PRO A 96 -7.54 -4.69 -3.11
CA PRO A 96 -7.49 -5.86 -3.98
C PRO A 96 -8.57 -5.84 -5.05
N ALA A 97 -8.40 -6.66 -6.08
CA ALA A 97 -9.51 -7.14 -6.91
C ALA A 97 -10.48 -7.95 -6.06
N ASP A 98 -11.73 -7.99 -6.44
CA ASP A 98 -12.76 -8.78 -5.76
C ASP A 98 -13.76 -9.43 -6.72
N LYS A 99 -14.50 -10.39 -6.20
CA LYS A 99 -15.45 -11.23 -6.96
C LYS A 99 -16.67 -10.49 -7.52
N ARG A 100 -16.90 -9.21 -7.13
CA ARG A 100 -18.02 -8.39 -7.64
C ARG A 100 -17.81 -7.91 -9.06
N THR A 101 -16.58 -7.76 -9.46
CA THR A 101 -16.20 -7.25 -10.79
C THR A 101 -15.06 -8.09 -11.36
N PRO A 102 -15.31 -9.37 -11.70
CA PRO A 102 -14.26 -10.29 -12.16
C PRO A 102 -13.57 -9.81 -13.44
N ASP A 103 -14.29 -9.08 -14.30
CA ASP A 103 -13.75 -8.51 -15.54
C ASP A 103 -12.93 -7.23 -15.33
N ARG A 104 -12.85 -6.73 -14.10
CA ARG A 104 -12.08 -5.54 -13.75
C ARG A 104 -11.00 -5.90 -12.73
N PRO A 105 -9.72 -5.80 -13.09
CA PRO A 105 -8.63 -6.28 -12.26
C PRO A 105 -8.41 -5.47 -10.96
N GLY A 106 -9.18 -4.42 -10.72
CA GLY A 106 -9.09 -3.60 -9.50
C GLY A 106 -9.95 -2.35 -9.57
N LYS A 107 -9.85 -1.48 -8.57
CA LYS A 107 -10.59 -0.21 -8.50
C LYS A 107 -9.73 1.02 -8.73
N LEU A 108 -8.48 1.00 -8.31
CA LEU A 108 -7.56 2.11 -8.43
C LEU A 108 -6.96 2.18 -9.83
N ARG A 109 -6.70 3.41 -10.32
CA ARG A 109 -6.18 3.62 -11.65
C ARG A 109 -4.67 3.50 -11.64
N LEU A 110 -4.13 2.80 -12.65
CA LEU A 110 -2.69 2.58 -12.75
C LEU A 110 -1.92 3.88 -12.84
N MET A 111 -2.28 4.75 -13.81
CA MET A 111 -1.44 5.88 -14.21
C MET A 111 -1.38 7.01 -13.20
N TYR A 112 -2.48 7.30 -12.50
CA TYR A 112 -2.57 8.51 -11.66
C TYR A 112 -2.99 8.25 -10.20
N GLU A 113 -3.06 6.96 -9.79
CA GLU A 113 -3.22 6.55 -8.39
C GLU A 113 -2.13 5.55 -8.01
N ALA A 114 -2.09 4.36 -8.64
CA ALA A 114 -1.19 3.30 -8.25
C ALA A 114 0.29 3.64 -8.53
N ASN A 115 0.64 4.08 -9.73
CA ASN A 115 2.02 4.42 -10.09
C ASN A 115 2.62 5.52 -9.20
N PRO A 116 2.00 6.70 -9.03
CA PRO A 116 2.62 7.75 -8.23
C PRO A 116 2.78 7.36 -6.76
N MET A 117 1.81 6.62 -6.19
CA MET A 117 1.93 6.16 -4.80
C MET A 117 2.97 5.04 -4.67
N SER A 118 3.04 4.13 -5.63
CA SER A 118 4.07 3.08 -5.66
C SER A 118 5.47 3.66 -5.79
N PHE A 119 5.65 4.64 -6.67
CA PHE A 119 6.92 5.33 -6.83
C PHE A 119 7.39 5.95 -5.51
N ILE A 120 6.54 6.70 -4.82
CA ILE A 120 6.88 7.31 -3.53
C ILE A 120 7.21 6.24 -2.48
N VAL A 121 6.38 5.18 -2.38
CA VAL A 121 6.59 4.09 -1.42
C VAL A 121 7.90 3.36 -1.67
N GLU A 122 8.23 3.04 -2.91
CA GLU A 122 9.49 2.37 -3.26
C GLU A 122 10.71 3.26 -3.04
N GLN A 123 10.61 4.56 -3.34
CA GLN A 123 11.68 5.53 -3.04
C GLN A 123 11.93 5.68 -1.54
N ALA A 124 10.94 5.38 -0.71
CA ALA A 124 11.08 5.32 0.74
C ALA A 124 11.52 3.94 1.26
N GLY A 125 11.85 2.98 0.39
CA GLY A 125 12.32 1.64 0.78
C GLY A 125 11.21 0.62 1.02
N GLY A 126 9.95 0.96 0.75
CA GLY A 126 8.83 0.02 0.74
C GLY A 126 8.74 -0.76 -0.57
N ALA A 127 7.62 -1.45 -0.78
CA ALA A 127 7.31 -2.19 -1.99
C ALA A 127 5.87 -1.95 -2.45
N ALA A 128 5.59 -2.24 -3.73
CA ALA A 128 4.25 -2.12 -4.30
C ALA A 128 4.00 -3.19 -5.37
N THR A 129 2.85 -3.88 -5.26
CA THR A 129 2.47 -4.99 -6.15
C THR A 129 0.99 -4.95 -6.50
N THR A 130 0.65 -5.56 -7.64
CA THR A 130 -0.75 -5.91 -7.99
C THR A 130 -1.23 -7.18 -7.27
N GLY A 131 -0.34 -7.84 -6.55
CA GLY A 131 -0.48 -9.19 -6.00
C GLY A 131 0.42 -10.18 -6.73
N THR A 132 0.64 -10.02 -8.02
CA THR A 132 1.45 -10.93 -8.85
C THR A 132 2.60 -10.24 -9.58
N GLN A 133 2.56 -8.92 -9.71
CA GLN A 133 3.53 -8.13 -10.46
C GLN A 133 3.81 -6.81 -9.74
N ARG A 134 5.06 -6.33 -9.79
CA ARG A 134 5.41 -5.00 -9.31
C ARG A 134 4.65 -3.93 -10.09
N ILE A 135 4.00 -2.99 -9.38
CA ILE A 135 3.12 -1.98 -10.02
C ILE A 135 3.87 -1.14 -11.06
N MET A 136 5.11 -0.74 -10.76
CA MET A 136 5.92 0.08 -11.66
C MET A 136 6.36 -0.63 -12.96
N GLU A 137 6.15 -1.94 -13.07
CA GLU A 137 6.44 -2.75 -14.28
C GLU A 137 5.20 -3.04 -15.12
N VAL A 138 4.01 -2.67 -14.61
CA VAL A 138 2.76 -2.86 -15.36
C VAL A 138 2.71 -1.89 -16.55
N GLN A 139 2.69 -2.43 -17.76
CA GLN A 139 2.57 -1.62 -18.97
C GLN A 139 1.15 -1.06 -19.10
N PRO A 140 0.99 0.25 -19.25
CA PRO A 140 -0.33 0.86 -19.41
C PRO A 140 -0.96 0.47 -20.76
N THR A 141 -2.20 0.02 -20.73
CA THR A 141 -3.03 -0.26 -21.92
C THR A 141 -4.06 0.85 -22.18
N GLY A 142 -4.19 1.79 -21.27
CA GLY A 142 -5.11 2.92 -21.37
C GLY A 142 -5.03 3.85 -20.17
N LEU A 143 -5.43 5.10 -20.34
CA LEU A 143 -5.35 6.15 -19.32
C LEU A 143 -6.09 5.76 -18.02
N HIS A 144 -7.25 5.12 -18.14
CA HIS A 144 -8.09 4.76 -17.00
C HIS A 144 -7.98 3.28 -16.61
N GLN A 145 -6.93 2.58 -17.06
CA GLN A 145 -6.65 1.21 -16.65
C GLN A 145 -6.65 1.09 -15.15
N ARG A 146 -7.30 0.05 -14.63
CA ARG A 146 -7.39 -0.23 -13.19
C ARG A 146 -6.56 -1.44 -12.82
N VAL A 147 -6.04 -1.42 -11.60
CA VAL A 147 -5.21 -2.50 -11.04
C VAL A 147 -5.56 -2.74 -9.57
N PRO A 148 -5.35 -3.95 -9.05
CA PRO A 148 -5.28 -4.17 -7.61
C PRO A 148 -4.03 -3.48 -7.07
N VAL A 149 -4.08 -3.04 -5.82
CA VAL A 149 -2.95 -2.33 -5.19
C VAL A 149 -2.68 -2.89 -3.81
N PHE A 150 -1.42 -3.27 -3.59
CA PHE A 150 -0.84 -3.60 -2.29
C PHE A 150 0.47 -2.84 -2.19
N LEU A 151 0.62 -1.96 -1.21
CA LEU A 151 1.83 -1.15 -1.07
C LEU A 151 2.12 -0.84 0.40
N GLY A 152 3.41 -0.65 0.72
CA GLY A 152 3.84 -0.28 2.06
C GLY A 152 5.13 -1.00 2.49
N SER A 153 5.15 -1.45 3.75
CA SER A 153 6.28 -2.19 4.33
C SER A 153 6.61 -3.43 3.54
N LYS A 154 7.87 -3.56 3.15
CA LYS A 154 8.37 -4.51 2.16
C LYS A 154 8.01 -5.96 2.49
N ASN A 155 8.28 -6.41 3.72
CA ASN A 155 8.07 -7.81 4.10
C ASN A 155 6.59 -8.22 4.02
N GLU A 156 5.66 -7.31 4.31
CA GLU A 156 4.23 -7.58 4.20
C GLU A 156 3.75 -7.59 2.75
N VAL A 157 4.27 -6.70 1.90
CA VAL A 157 3.95 -6.68 0.47
C VAL A 157 4.48 -7.93 -0.23
N GLU A 158 5.71 -8.36 0.10
CA GLU A 158 6.29 -9.61 -0.41
C GLU A 158 5.49 -10.84 0.03
N ARG A 159 5.01 -10.86 1.27
CA ARG A 159 4.13 -11.94 1.77
C ARG A 159 2.81 -12.01 1.01
N VAL A 160 2.15 -10.88 0.79
CA VAL A 160 0.91 -10.82 0.00
C VAL A 160 1.17 -11.32 -1.42
N THR A 161 2.27 -10.90 -2.04
CA THR A 161 2.68 -11.36 -3.38
C THR A 161 2.85 -12.88 -3.41
N ARG A 162 3.56 -13.42 -2.43
CA ARG A 162 3.76 -14.88 -2.31
C ARG A 162 2.43 -15.62 -2.25
N TYR A 163 1.46 -15.16 -1.44
CA TYR A 163 0.15 -15.81 -1.34
C TYR A 163 -0.65 -15.79 -2.64
N HIS A 164 -0.42 -14.80 -3.50
CA HIS A 164 -1.05 -14.75 -4.82
C HIS A 164 -0.34 -15.62 -5.86
N THR A 165 0.94 -15.95 -5.65
CA THR A 165 1.77 -16.71 -6.60
C THR A 165 1.98 -18.18 -6.20
N GLU A 166 1.92 -18.51 -4.92
CA GLU A 166 1.83 -19.90 -4.42
C GLU A 166 0.45 -20.43 -4.82
N GLY A 167 0.35 -21.01 -6.01
CA GLY A 167 -0.93 -21.54 -6.51
C GLY A 167 -1.65 -22.40 -5.50
N ASN A 168 -2.97 -22.28 -5.52
CA ASN A 168 -3.91 -23.13 -4.79
C ASN A 168 -3.70 -24.60 -5.06
#